data_b7e748756ed6703e68ceb17f6331a261
#
_entry.id   b7e748756ed6703e68ceb17f6331a261
#
_cell.length_a   1.000
_cell.length_b   1.000
_cell.length_c   1.000
_cell.angle_alpha   90.00
_cell.angle_beta   90.00
_cell.angle_gamma   90.00
#
_symmetry.space_group_name_H-M   'P 1'
#
loop_
_entity.id
_entity.type
_entity.pdbx_description
1 polymer ?
#
loop_
_entity_poly.entity_id
_entity_poly.type
_entity_poly.pdbx_seq_one_letter_code
_entity_poly.pdbx_strand_id
1 'polypeptide(L)'
;MPAISTVISQNKLLDRRLSSQHLASTMDGCGDVAATVRQLFAVQSQAFAQSLWSVGLRTPGAHRSDLLAAMAEGSIVRSSSLRGTLMMVAAEDLRDILALTAGRTIASMSSPQRQLELDETTMTRSQEAMEAAISGRNAVGREAILRTLEGAGIRTDSQRGYHIIWLLAERGIVCWGPPSSTKQGLVLVEEWIEPTPERERDELLARFVIRYFAGHGPATVADLAWWPRLTLADARRGITAASDALCEVTVDGTNHWMTTASTASTASPLPPKVLTLPGFDEYLLGYSDRSAPVAPEYFERTVP
;
A
#
# COMPACT_ATOMS: atom_id res chain seq x y z
N MET A 1 19.40 21.78 20.09
CA MET A 1 20.60 20.92 20.12
C MET A 1 20.41 19.85 19.07
N PRO A 2 21.40 19.50 18.25
CA PRO A 2 21.26 18.37 17.35
C PRO A 2 21.01 17.12 18.20
N ALA A 3 19.91 16.40 17.91
CA ALA A 3 19.61 15.14 18.58
C ALA A 3 20.81 14.20 18.32
N ILE A 4 21.36 13.60 19.37
CA ILE A 4 22.42 12.61 19.26
C ILE A 4 21.81 11.43 18.48
N SER A 5 22.22 11.25 17.23
CA SER A 5 21.82 10.11 16.43
C SER A 5 22.30 8.83 17.12
N THR A 6 21.37 7.98 17.49
CA THR A 6 21.69 6.70 18.13
C THR A 6 22.27 5.74 17.11
N VAL A 7 23.48 5.27 17.30
CA VAL A 7 24.10 4.24 16.44
C VAL A 7 23.57 2.87 16.84
N ILE A 8 23.07 2.11 15.85
CA ILE A 8 22.59 0.72 16.06
C ILE A 8 23.27 -0.22 15.07
N SER A 9 23.39 -1.49 15.42
CA SER A 9 23.94 -2.53 14.56
C SER A 9 22.94 -2.95 13.48
N GLN A 10 23.44 -3.59 12.42
CA GLN A 10 22.61 -4.21 11.37
C GLN A 10 21.62 -5.26 11.93
N ASN A 11 22.02 -6.07 12.88
CA ASN A 11 21.12 -7.01 13.54
C ASN A 11 19.98 -6.27 14.25
N LYS A 12 20.27 -5.15 14.91
CA LYS A 12 19.24 -4.33 15.56
C LYS A 12 18.33 -3.64 14.57
N LEU A 13 18.82 -3.28 13.39
CA LEU A 13 18.00 -2.80 12.26
C LEU A 13 16.99 -3.86 11.84
N LEU A 14 17.44 -5.11 11.60
CA LEU A 14 16.58 -6.23 11.21
C LEU A 14 15.55 -6.56 12.28
N ASP A 15 15.95 -6.60 13.53
CA ASP A 15 15.06 -6.83 14.68
C ASP A 15 13.93 -5.79 14.70
N ARG A 16 14.27 -4.53 14.51
CA ARG A 16 13.29 -3.45 14.50
C ARG A 16 12.35 -3.52 13.29
N ARG A 17 12.86 -3.88 12.10
CA ARG A 17 12.04 -4.10 10.90
C ARG A 17 11.06 -5.27 11.07
N LEU A 18 11.51 -6.38 11.68
CA LEU A 18 10.63 -7.50 12.04
C LEU A 18 9.52 -7.05 13.00
N SER A 19 9.88 -6.25 14.00
CA SER A 19 8.91 -5.75 14.99
C SER A 19 7.92 -4.77 14.37
N SER A 20 8.36 -3.78 13.59
CA SER A 20 7.48 -2.79 12.95
C SER A 20 6.54 -3.42 11.92
N GLN A 21 6.93 -4.54 11.32
CA GLN A 21 6.12 -5.33 10.41
C GLN A 21 5.31 -6.46 11.08
N HIS A 22 5.25 -6.52 12.40
CA HIS A 22 4.54 -7.55 13.17
C HIS A 22 4.98 -8.99 12.81
N LEU A 23 6.25 -9.19 12.44
CA LEU A 23 6.84 -10.51 12.20
C LEU A 23 7.60 -11.05 13.41
N ALA A 24 7.87 -10.22 14.41
CA ALA A 24 8.41 -10.65 15.68
C ALA A 24 7.31 -11.34 16.53
N SER A 25 7.62 -12.48 17.14
CA SER A 25 6.66 -13.49 17.61
C SER A 25 5.90 -13.18 18.91
N THR A 26 5.78 -11.96 19.35
CA THR A 26 5.17 -11.62 20.66
C THR A 26 3.99 -10.66 20.57
N MET A 27 3.24 -10.67 19.48
CA MET A 27 1.94 -10.01 19.50
C MET A 27 0.96 -10.94 20.22
N ASP A 28 0.85 -10.79 21.53
CA ASP A 28 -0.29 -11.29 22.28
C ASP A 28 -1.53 -10.52 21.81
N GLY A 29 -2.37 -11.17 21.11
CA GLY A 29 -3.69 -10.64 20.97
C GLY A 29 -4.14 -10.34 19.57
N CYS A 30 -5.31 -10.34 19.54
CA CYS A 30 -6.31 -9.72 18.71
C CYS A 30 -6.06 -9.82 17.21
N GLY A 31 -6.68 -10.80 16.62
CA GLY A 31 -6.76 -11.01 15.19
C GLY A 31 -7.43 -9.88 14.38
N ASP A 32 -7.16 -8.60 14.68
CA ASP A 32 -7.63 -7.47 13.88
C ASP A 32 -6.77 -7.31 12.63
N VAL A 33 -7.29 -7.88 11.54
CA VAL A 33 -6.66 -7.82 10.22
C VAL A 33 -6.60 -6.40 9.67
N ALA A 34 -7.57 -5.54 10.01
CA ALA A 34 -7.58 -4.14 9.58
C ALA A 34 -6.48 -3.35 10.30
N ALA A 35 -6.27 -3.60 11.59
CA ALA A 35 -5.15 -3.01 12.32
C ALA A 35 -3.80 -3.45 11.74
N THR A 36 -3.65 -4.70 11.32
CA THR A 36 -2.44 -5.19 10.66
C THR A 36 -2.20 -4.50 9.31
N VAL A 37 -3.23 -4.39 8.46
CA VAL A 37 -3.12 -3.66 7.19
C VAL A 37 -2.81 -2.19 7.45
N ARG A 38 -3.45 -1.59 8.44
CA ARG A 38 -3.18 -0.22 8.88
C ARG A 38 -1.72 -0.05 9.33
N GLN A 39 -1.17 -0.99 10.11
CA GLN A 39 0.22 -0.96 10.57
C GLN A 39 1.21 -1.03 9.39
N LEU A 40 0.97 -1.91 8.43
CA LEU A 40 1.82 -2.03 7.22
C LEU A 40 1.62 -0.88 6.24
N PHE A 41 0.58 -0.09 6.42
CA PHE A 41 0.13 1.01 5.57
C PHE A 41 -0.37 0.55 4.19
N ALA A 42 0.36 -0.33 3.50
CA ALA A 42 -0.10 -1.00 2.28
C ALA A 42 0.56 -2.38 2.15
N VAL A 43 -0.17 -3.33 1.57
CA VAL A 43 0.32 -4.68 1.28
C VAL A 43 0.14 -4.97 -0.20
N GLN A 44 1.20 -5.36 -0.89
CA GLN A 44 1.09 -5.68 -2.30
C GLN A 44 0.10 -6.83 -2.52
N SER A 45 -0.87 -6.62 -3.41
CA SER A 45 -2.03 -7.47 -3.54
C SER A 45 -2.37 -7.85 -4.99
N GLN A 46 -1.38 -7.86 -5.88
CA GLN A 46 -1.56 -8.36 -7.25
C GLN A 46 -1.93 -9.84 -7.25
N ALA A 47 -1.26 -10.64 -6.43
CA ALA A 47 -1.63 -12.01 -6.13
C ALA A 47 -2.47 -12.03 -4.84
N PHE A 48 -3.79 -11.95 -4.97
CA PHE A 48 -4.70 -11.77 -3.83
C PHE A 48 -4.51 -12.82 -2.73
N ALA A 49 -4.37 -14.10 -3.07
CA ALA A 49 -4.14 -15.15 -2.08
C ALA A 49 -2.86 -14.95 -1.27
N GLN A 50 -1.81 -14.39 -1.90
CA GLN A 50 -0.54 -14.11 -1.22
C GLN A 50 -0.66 -12.90 -0.29
N SER A 51 -1.44 -11.88 -0.65
CA SER A 51 -1.69 -10.76 0.28
C SER A 51 -2.48 -11.19 1.51
N LEU A 52 -3.44 -12.11 1.36
CA LEU A 52 -4.12 -12.72 2.52
C LEU A 52 -3.14 -13.45 3.43
N TRP A 53 -2.19 -14.19 2.84
CA TRP A 53 -1.13 -14.88 3.59
C TRP A 53 -0.20 -13.88 4.30
N SER A 54 0.20 -12.80 3.62
CA SER A 54 1.05 -11.76 4.21
C SER A 54 0.41 -11.13 5.45
N VAL A 55 -0.87 -10.80 5.40
CA VAL A 55 -1.62 -10.27 6.54
C VAL A 55 -1.80 -11.34 7.63
N GLY A 56 -2.16 -12.56 7.25
CA GLY A 56 -2.37 -13.67 8.21
C GLY A 56 -1.13 -14.03 9.01
N LEU A 57 0.07 -13.96 8.41
CA LEU A 57 1.34 -14.17 9.12
C LEU A 57 1.57 -13.15 10.24
N ARG A 58 1.03 -11.96 10.11
CA ARG A 58 1.19 -10.81 11.01
C ARG A 58 0.03 -10.64 11.97
N THR A 59 -1.00 -11.48 11.84
CA THR A 59 -2.22 -11.41 12.64
C THR A 59 -2.50 -12.79 13.23
N PRO A 60 -1.92 -13.13 14.40
CA PRO A 60 -2.09 -14.43 15.02
C PRO A 60 -3.56 -14.81 15.21
N GLY A 61 -3.93 -16.01 14.81
CA GLY A 61 -5.30 -16.52 14.92
C GLY A 61 -6.28 -16.02 13.85
N ALA A 62 -5.85 -15.13 12.95
CA ALA A 62 -6.72 -14.67 11.87
C ALA A 62 -6.89 -15.73 10.78
N HIS A 63 -8.09 -15.77 10.23
CA HIS A 63 -8.48 -16.62 9.12
C HIS A 63 -8.77 -15.80 7.87
N ARG A 64 -8.79 -16.46 6.72
CA ARG A 64 -9.18 -15.83 5.45
C ARG A 64 -10.56 -15.15 5.54
N SER A 65 -11.50 -15.73 6.29
CA SER A 65 -12.84 -15.16 6.53
C SER A 65 -12.79 -13.76 7.13
N ASP A 66 -11.85 -13.52 8.03
CA ASP A 66 -11.75 -12.24 8.76
C ASP A 66 -11.33 -11.11 7.83
N LEU A 67 -10.38 -11.39 6.91
CA LEU A 67 -10.02 -10.42 5.88
C LEU A 67 -11.18 -10.16 4.90
N LEU A 68 -11.90 -11.21 4.51
CA LEU A 68 -13.06 -11.04 3.62
C LEU A 68 -14.20 -10.27 4.31
N ALA A 69 -14.41 -10.48 5.61
CA ALA A 69 -15.35 -9.71 6.42
C ALA A 69 -14.92 -8.24 6.50
N ALA A 70 -13.66 -7.95 6.83
CA ALA A 70 -13.12 -6.59 6.87
C ALA A 70 -13.26 -5.86 5.51
N MET A 71 -13.12 -6.58 4.39
CA MET A 71 -13.37 -6.03 3.06
C MET A 71 -14.87 -5.79 2.81
N ALA A 72 -15.74 -6.67 3.30
CA ALA A 72 -17.18 -6.51 3.16
C ALA A 72 -17.74 -5.36 4.01
N GLU A 73 -17.16 -5.13 5.17
CA GLU A 73 -17.44 -4.00 6.06
C GLU A 73 -16.89 -2.67 5.53
N GLY A 74 -15.90 -2.72 4.61
CA GLY A 74 -15.28 -1.53 4.04
C GLY A 74 -14.13 -0.97 4.87
N SER A 75 -13.61 -1.70 5.86
CA SER A 75 -12.42 -1.29 6.63
C SER A 75 -11.11 -1.54 5.89
N ILE A 76 -11.10 -2.50 4.98
CA ILE A 76 -10.00 -2.81 4.07
C ILE A 76 -10.50 -2.72 2.63
N VAL A 77 -9.75 -2.08 1.78
CA VAL A 77 -9.98 -2.03 0.33
C VAL A 77 -8.71 -2.41 -0.42
N ARG A 78 -8.90 -2.71 -1.70
CA ARG A 78 -7.79 -2.97 -2.61
C ARG A 78 -7.87 -2.04 -3.80
N SER A 79 -6.78 -1.35 -4.12
CA SER A 79 -6.78 -0.39 -5.23
C SER A 79 -5.42 -0.34 -5.92
N SER A 80 -5.40 0.08 -7.17
CA SER A 80 -4.18 0.60 -7.79
C SER A 80 -3.83 1.89 -7.08
N SER A 81 -2.69 1.95 -6.41
CA SER A 81 -2.35 3.13 -5.61
C SER A 81 -0.85 3.40 -5.57
N LEU A 82 -0.04 2.48 -5.09
CA LEU A 82 1.41 2.68 -5.06
C LEU A 82 2.05 2.08 -6.30
N ARG A 83 2.82 2.88 -7.03
CA ARG A 83 3.53 2.47 -8.26
C ARG A 83 2.61 1.93 -9.37
N GLY A 84 1.30 2.18 -9.29
CA GLY A 84 0.31 1.62 -10.22
C GLY A 84 0.02 0.14 -10.02
N THR A 85 0.49 -0.45 -8.91
CA THR A 85 0.21 -1.85 -8.55
C THR A 85 -1.01 -1.96 -7.65
N LEU A 86 -1.65 -3.11 -7.64
CA LEU A 86 -2.75 -3.38 -6.73
C LEU A 86 -2.22 -3.56 -5.32
N MET A 87 -2.65 -2.69 -4.42
CA MET A 87 -2.32 -2.73 -2.99
C MET A 87 -3.58 -2.94 -2.17
N MET A 88 -3.47 -3.68 -1.08
CA MET A 88 -4.45 -3.75 -0.02
C MET A 88 -4.09 -2.69 1.02
N VAL A 89 -5.05 -1.82 1.36
CA VAL A 89 -4.85 -0.69 2.27
C VAL A 89 -6.04 -0.57 3.22
N ALA A 90 -5.84 0.07 4.36
CA ALA A 90 -6.96 0.52 5.17
C ALA A 90 -7.77 1.56 4.38
N ALA A 91 -9.09 1.47 4.43
CA ALA A 91 -9.96 2.31 3.62
C ALA A 91 -9.71 3.81 3.85
N GLU A 92 -9.50 4.20 5.10
CA GLU A 92 -9.22 5.56 5.55
C GLU A 92 -7.92 6.17 4.95
N ASP A 93 -6.98 5.33 4.52
CA ASP A 93 -5.69 5.77 3.97
C ASP A 93 -5.72 5.93 2.43
N LEU A 94 -6.69 5.33 1.74
CA LEU A 94 -6.67 5.26 0.27
C LEU A 94 -6.66 6.64 -0.38
N ARG A 95 -7.51 7.57 0.08
CA ARG A 95 -7.61 8.92 -0.51
C ARG A 95 -6.33 9.71 -0.32
N ASP A 96 -5.72 9.65 0.87
CA ASP A 96 -4.45 10.32 1.17
C ASP A 96 -3.30 9.76 0.31
N ILE A 97 -3.25 8.44 0.14
CA ILE A 97 -2.27 7.77 -0.73
C ILE A 97 -2.43 8.26 -2.17
N LEU A 98 -3.64 8.21 -2.72
CA LEU A 98 -3.90 8.62 -4.11
C LEU A 98 -3.61 10.10 -4.34
N ALA A 99 -3.95 10.97 -3.39
CA ALA A 99 -3.67 12.41 -3.48
C ALA A 99 -2.16 12.70 -3.65
N LEU A 100 -1.29 11.87 -3.08
CA LEU A 100 0.17 12.02 -3.20
C LEU A 100 0.78 11.31 -4.41
N THR A 101 0.21 10.18 -4.84
CA THR A 101 0.88 9.25 -5.76
C THR A 101 0.26 9.19 -7.16
N ALA A 102 -1.06 9.38 -7.28
CA ALA A 102 -1.81 9.12 -8.50
C ALA A 102 -1.36 9.99 -9.68
N GLY A 103 -1.18 11.30 -9.45
CA GLY A 103 -0.80 12.22 -10.53
C GLY A 103 0.50 11.79 -11.24
N ARG A 104 1.52 11.40 -10.48
CA ARG A 104 2.79 10.93 -11.04
C ARG A 104 2.66 9.55 -11.70
N THR A 105 1.87 8.67 -11.12
CA THR A 105 1.60 7.33 -11.64
C THR A 105 0.87 7.41 -12.97
N ILE A 106 -0.20 8.19 -13.07
CA ILE A 106 -0.96 8.42 -14.29
C ILE A 106 -0.08 9.04 -15.39
N ALA A 107 0.73 10.06 -15.04
CA ALA A 107 1.63 10.69 -15.99
C ALA A 107 2.68 9.71 -16.56
N SER A 108 3.17 8.77 -15.77
CA SER A 108 4.11 7.73 -16.24
C SER A 108 3.52 6.78 -17.28
N MET A 109 2.19 6.66 -17.32
CA MET A 109 1.43 5.79 -18.23
C MET A 109 0.83 6.56 -19.45
N SER A 110 1.25 7.78 -19.68
CA SER A 110 0.73 8.61 -20.78
C SER A 110 0.92 8.01 -22.18
N SER A 111 2.01 7.27 -22.42
CA SER A 111 2.24 6.59 -23.70
C SER A 111 1.27 5.42 -23.93
N PRO A 112 1.12 4.45 -23.03
CA PRO A 112 0.07 3.44 -23.12
C PRO A 112 -1.35 4.02 -23.25
N GLN A 113 -1.68 5.09 -22.54
CA GLN A 113 -3.00 5.73 -22.64
C GLN A 113 -3.27 6.26 -24.04
N ARG A 114 -2.29 6.93 -24.68
CA ARG A 114 -2.40 7.38 -26.07
C ARG A 114 -2.53 6.24 -27.06
N GLN A 115 -1.74 5.17 -26.90
CA GLN A 115 -1.81 3.99 -27.76
C GLN A 115 -3.17 3.27 -27.68
N LEU A 116 -3.78 3.30 -26.51
CA LEU A 116 -5.11 2.74 -26.26
C LEU A 116 -6.25 3.73 -26.51
N GLU A 117 -5.96 4.92 -27.03
CA GLU A 117 -6.96 5.96 -27.32
C GLU A 117 -7.85 6.28 -26.11
N LEU A 118 -7.25 6.41 -24.93
CA LEU A 118 -7.93 6.75 -23.68
C LEU A 118 -7.87 8.26 -23.45
N ASP A 119 -8.66 9.00 -24.23
CA ASP A 119 -8.86 10.44 -24.06
C ASP A 119 -9.87 10.75 -22.93
N GLU A 120 -9.96 12.00 -22.52
CA GLU A 120 -10.87 12.42 -21.45
C GLU A 120 -12.34 12.16 -21.78
N THR A 121 -12.76 12.27 -23.04
CA THR A 121 -14.13 11.94 -23.45
C THR A 121 -14.45 10.47 -23.22
N THR A 122 -13.54 9.60 -23.62
CA THR A 122 -13.65 8.14 -23.35
C THR A 122 -13.68 7.85 -21.85
N MET A 123 -12.82 8.52 -21.09
CA MET A 123 -12.74 8.31 -19.65
C MET A 123 -13.99 8.80 -18.92
N THR A 124 -14.53 9.97 -19.27
CA THR A 124 -15.79 10.49 -18.71
C THR A 124 -16.95 9.52 -18.99
N ARG A 125 -17.12 9.08 -20.23
CA ARG A 125 -18.16 8.10 -20.58
C ARG A 125 -17.98 6.77 -19.86
N SER A 126 -16.73 6.34 -19.67
CA SER A 126 -16.42 5.11 -18.94
C SER A 126 -16.77 5.25 -17.46
N GLN A 127 -16.48 6.38 -16.87
CA GLN A 127 -16.84 6.69 -15.49
C GLN A 127 -18.34 6.66 -15.29
N GLU A 128 -19.10 7.41 -16.10
CA GLU A 128 -20.58 7.46 -16.05
C GLU A 128 -21.22 6.06 -16.17
N ALA A 129 -20.74 5.25 -17.12
CA ALA A 129 -21.23 3.89 -17.31
C ALA A 129 -20.93 2.98 -16.11
N MET A 130 -19.73 3.11 -15.51
CA MET A 130 -19.34 2.33 -14.35
C MET A 130 -20.10 2.79 -13.09
N GLU A 131 -20.21 4.10 -12.86
CA GLU A 131 -20.98 4.65 -11.75
C GLU A 131 -22.43 4.15 -11.77
N ALA A 132 -23.09 4.21 -12.93
CA ALA A 132 -24.45 3.71 -13.09
C ALA A 132 -24.57 2.20 -12.79
N ALA A 133 -23.56 1.40 -13.12
CA ALA A 133 -23.57 -0.04 -12.90
C ALA A 133 -23.29 -0.46 -11.46
N ILE A 134 -22.50 0.33 -10.73
CA ILE A 134 -21.97 -0.02 -9.40
C ILE A 134 -22.75 0.70 -8.28
N SER A 135 -23.47 1.80 -8.58
CA SER A 135 -24.16 2.61 -7.58
C SER A 135 -25.04 1.80 -6.62
N GLY A 136 -25.26 2.33 -5.41
CA GLY A 136 -26.07 1.68 -4.36
C GLY A 136 -25.27 0.65 -3.54
N ARG A 137 -23.99 0.86 -3.36
CA ARG A 137 -23.05 -0.04 -2.64
C ARG A 137 -22.99 -1.45 -3.24
N ASN A 138 -23.15 -1.56 -4.55
CA ASN A 138 -23.06 -2.83 -5.26
C ASN A 138 -21.61 -3.18 -5.60
N ALA A 139 -21.20 -4.40 -5.28
CA ALA A 139 -19.92 -4.95 -5.72
C ALA A 139 -20.09 -5.69 -7.05
N VAL A 140 -19.55 -5.14 -8.13
CA VAL A 140 -19.72 -5.67 -9.49
C VAL A 140 -18.43 -6.28 -10.00
N GLY A 141 -18.48 -7.54 -10.42
CA GLY A 141 -17.32 -8.24 -10.93
C GLY A 141 -16.80 -7.65 -12.23
N ARG A 142 -15.46 -7.71 -12.42
CA ARG A 142 -14.75 -7.14 -13.58
C ARG A 142 -15.37 -7.50 -14.94
N GLU A 143 -15.78 -8.75 -15.13
CA GLU A 143 -16.37 -9.20 -16.40
C GLU A 143 -17.71 -8.51 -16.69
N ALA A 144 -18.51 -8.24 -15.66
CA ALA A 144 -19.75 -7.49 -15.81
C ALA A 144 -19.46 -6.02 -16.14
N ILE A 145 -18.45 -5.42 -15.51
CA ILE A 145 -17.99 -4.06 -15.83
C ILE A 145 -17.56 -3.95 -17.30
N LEU A 146 -16.76 -4.91 -17.80
CA LEU A 146 -16.35 -4.90 -19.21
C LEU A 146 -17.55 -4.96 -20.15
N ARG A 147 -18.55 -5.81 -19.85
CA ARG A 147 -19.81 -5.86 -20.64
C ARG A 147 -20.60 -4.55 -20.56
N THR A 148 -20.63 -3.90 -19.41
CA THR A 148 -21.26 -2.58 -19.24
C THR A 148 -20.60 -1.53 -20.14
N LEU A 149 -19.28 -1.47 -20.16
CA LEU A 149 -18.52 -0.57 -21.02
C LEU A 149 -18.80 -0.84 -22.52
N GLU A 150 -18.79 -2.11 -22.92
CA GLU A 150 -19.11 -2.52 -24.28
C GLU A 150 -20.56 -2.16 -24.68
N GLY A 151 -21.51 -2.35 -23.78
CA GLY A 151 -22.91 -1.94 -23.96
C GLY A 151 -23.07 -0.41 -24.12
N ALA A 152 -22.18 0.37 -23.51
CA ALA A 152 -22.10 1.82 -23.70
C ALA A 152 -21.32 2.23 -24.96
N GLY A 153 -20.92 1.28 -25.81
CA GLY A 153 -20.15 1.51 -27.03
C GLY A 153 -18.67 1.85 -26.77
N ILE A 154 -18.13 1.43 -25.64
CA ILE A 154 -16.73 1.66 -25.28
C ILE A 154 -15.97 0.35 -25.46
N ARG A 155 -14.99 0.34 -26.35
CA ARG A 155 -14.16 -0.86 -26.61
C ARG A 155 -13.34 -1.22 -25.38
N THR A 156 -13.22 -2.53 -25.11
CA THR A 156 -12.48 -3.07 -23.96
C THR A 156 -11.36 -4.05 -24.35
N ASP A 157 -11.20 -4.31 -25.65
CA ASP A 157 -10.19 -5.19 -26.21
C ASP A 157 -8.74 -4.70 -25.97
N SER A 158 -7.76 -5.53 -26.26
CA SER A 158 -6.33 -5.18 -26.25
C SER A 158 -5.83 -4.48 -24.96
N GLN A 159 -6.25 -4.95 -23.80
CA GLN A 159 -5.94 -4.36 -22.47
C GLN A 159 -6.67 -3.02 -22.19
N ARG A 160 -7.45 -2.48 -23.13
CA ARG A 160 -8.10 -1.19 -22.99
C ARG A 160 -9.04 -1.16 -21.78
N GLY A 161 -9.90 -2.19 -21.63
CA GLY A 161 -10.77 -2.30 -20.45
C GLY A 161 -10.01 -2.37 -19.12
N TYR A 162 -8.86 -3.05 -19.09
CA TYR A 162 -7.99 -3.05 -17.92
C TYR A 162 -7.48 -1.63 -17.58
N HIS A 163 -6.98 -0.90 -18.59
CA HIS A 163 -6.46 0.45 -18.39
C HIS A 163 -7.55 1.46 -18.00
N ILE A 164 -8.78 1.29 -18.49
CA ILE A 164 -9.93 2.13 -18.06
C ILE A 164 -10.16 1.94 -16.56
N ILE A 165 -10.31 0.68 -16.09
CA ILE A 165 -10.50 0.38 -14.67
C ILE A 165 -9.34 0.89 -13.84
N TRP A 166 -8.10 0.68 -14.31
CA TRP A 166 -6.89 1.14 -13.65
C TRP A 166 -6.86 2.67 -13.48
N LEU A 167 -7.16 3.41 -14.56
CA LEU A 167 -7.21 4.88 -14.53
C LEU A 167 -8.28 5.40 -13.56
N LEU A 168 -9.47 4.79 -13.57
CA LEU A 168 -10.55 5.19 -12.66
C LEU A 168 -10.20 4.84 -11.19
N ALA A 169 -9.45 3.76 -10.96
CA ALA A 169 -8.94 3.44 -9.64
C ALA A 169 -7.86 4.44 -9.16
N GLU A 170 -6.92 4.82 -10.04
CA GLU A 170 -5.92 5.87 -9.72
C GLU A 170 -6.56 7.25 -9.51
N ARG A 171 -7.68 7.54 -10.18
CA ARG A 171 -8.47 8.76 -9.97
C ARG A 171 -9.32 8.71 -8.69
N GLY A 172 -9.32 7.58 -7.97
CA GLY A 172 -10.10 7.41 -6.75
C GLY A 172 -11.61 7.30 -6.97
N ILE A 173 -12.06 6.91 -8.18
CA ILE A 173 -13.49 6.72 -8.50
C ILE A 173 -13.94 5.33 -8.06
N VAL A 174 -13.13 4.30 -8.35
CA VAL A 174 -13.44 2.90 -8.01
C VAL A 174 -12.30 2.26 -7.23
N CYS A 175 -12.64 1.25 -6.45
CA CYS A 175 -11.67 0.34 -5.86
C CYS A 175 -12.25 -1.09 -5.83
N TRP A 176 -11.43 -2.07 -5.43
CA TRP A 176 -11.89 -3.43 -5.23
C TRP A 176 -12.33 -3.61 -3.77
N GLY A 177 -13.59 -3.92 -3.59
CA GLY A 177 -14.24 -4.23 -2.32
C GLY A 177 -14.36 -5.75 -2.09
N PRO A 178 -15.48 -6.19 -1.51
CA PRO A 178 -15.71 -7.59 -1.20
C PRO A 178 -15.78 -8.46 -2.45
N PRO A 179 -15.61 -9.78 -2.29
CA PRO A 179 -15.84 -10.71 -3.38
C PRO A 179 -17.27 -10.62 -3.91
N SER A 180 -17.41 -10.50 -5.24
CA SER A 180 -18.66 -10.71 -5.95
C SER A 180 -18.63 -12.12 -6.52
N SER A 181 -19.42 -13.03 -5.97
CA SER A 181 -19.34 -14.47 -6.24
C SER A 181 -17.95 -15.06 -5.88
N THR A 182 -17.13 -15.49 -6.85
CA THR A 182 -15.79 -16.07 -6.63
C THR A 182 -14.66 -15.09 -6.86
N LYS A 183 -14.92 -13.90 -7.41
CA LYS A 183 -13.91 -12.87 -7.74
C LYS A 183 -14.23 -11.58 -7.00
N GLN A 184 -13.22 -10.74 -6.78
CA GLN A 184 -13.43 -9.43 -6.18
C GLN A 184 -14.30 -8.54 -7.07
N GLY A 185 -15.21 -7.80 -6.44
CA GLY A 185 -16.05 -6.81 -7.09
C GLY A 185 -15.42 -5.41 -7.03
N LEU A 186 -15.72 -4.61 -8.04
CA LEU A 186 -15.44 -3.17 -8.04
C LEU A 186 -16.60 -2.46 -7.33
N VAL A 187 -16.24 -1.45 -6.55
CA VAL A 187 -17.17 -0.58 -5.79
C VAL A 187 -16.82 0.87 -6.02
N LEU A 188 -17.76 1.79 -5.80
CA LEU A 188 -17.48 3.22 -5.81
C LEU A 188 -16.78 3.64 -4.52
N VAL A 189 -15.67 4.35 -4.65
CA VAL A 189 -14.91 4.87 -3.50
C VAL A 189 -15.76 5.82 -2.66
N GLU A 190 -16.59 6.65 -3.31
CA GLU A 190 -17.44 7.63 -2.62
C GLU A 190 -18.52 6.96 -1.74
N GLU A 191 -19.06 5.83 -2.17
CA GLU A 191 -20.09 5.11 -1.41
C GLU A 191 -19.52 4.12 -0.38
N TRP A 192 -18.26 3.69 -0.60
CA TRP A 192 -17.66 2.60 0.17
C TRP A 192 -16.75 3.09 1.29
N ILE A 193 -16.05 4.19 1.04
CA ILE A 193 -15.07 4.77 1.96
C ILE A 193 -15.61 6.10 2.49
N GLU A 194 -15.62 6.24 3.81
CA GLU A 194 -16.00 7.49 4.44
C GLU A 194 -15.19 8.68 3.90
N PRO A 195 -15.82 9.83 3.69
CA PRO A 195 -15.12 11.02 3.26
C PRO A 195 -13.99 11.39 4.24
N THR A 196 -12.83 11.72 3.70
CA THR A 196 -11.72 12.27 4.51
C THR A 196 -11.64 13.76 4.30
N PRO A 197 -11.26 14.53 5.33
CA PRO A 197 -11.04 15.98 5.18
C PRO A 197 -9.96 16.24 4.12
N GLU A 198 -10.14 17.29 3.34
CA GLU A 198 -9.05 17.81 2.51
C GLU A 198 -7.90 18.27 3.41
N ARG A 199 -6.68 17.94 3.01
CA ARG A 199 -5.47 18.27 3.74
C ARG A 199 -4.49 18.99 2.84
N GLU A 200 -3.79 19.93 3.43
CA GLU A 200 -2.66 20.57 2.76
C GLU A 200 -1.54 19.55 2.47
N ARG A 201 -0.79 19.79 1.39
CA ARG A 201 0.23 18.86 0.91
C ARG A 201 1.25 18.48 1.99
N ASP A 202 1.65 19.41 2.86
CA ASP A 202 2.62 19.13 3.93
C ASP A 202 2.04 18.23 5.01
N GLU A 203 0.78 18.41 5.34
CA GLU A 203 0.07 17.52 6.26
C GLU A 203 -0.06 16.11 5.68
N LEU A 204 -0.43 16.00 4.40
CA LEU A 204 -0.48 14.70 3.70
C LEU A 204 0.88 14.00 3.70
N LEU A 205 1.96 14.74 3.36
CA LEU A 205 3.31 14.20 3.36
C LEU A 205 3.74 13.76 4.76
N ALA A 206 3.48 14.56 5.79
CA ALA A 206 3.81 14.23 7.17
C ALA A 206 3.10 12.94 7.62
N ARG A 207 1.79 12.84 7.38
CA ARG A 207 1.00 11.64 7.69
C ARG A 207 1.54 10.42 6.95
N PHE A 208 1.78 10.54 5.65
CA PHE A 208 2.32 9.45 4.83
C PHE A 208 3.67 8.96 5.36
N VAL A 209 4.56 9.88 5.70
CA VAL A 209 5.89 9.58 6.22
C VAL A 209 5.82 8.88 7.58
N ILE A 210 4.99 9.38 8.49
CA ILE A 210 4.76 8.73 9.80
C ILE A 210 4.25 7.30 9.61
N ARG A 211 3.25 7.10 8.74
CA ARG A 211 2.68 5.79 8.44
C ARG A 211 3.71 4.83 7.85
N TYR A 212 4.50 5.29 6.88
CA TYR A 212 5.56 4.48 6.30
C TYR A 212 6.59 4.05 7.35
N PHE A 213 7.12 4.98 8.14
CA PHE A 213 8.13 4.63 9.14
C PHE A 213 7.55 3.84 10.33
N ALA A 214 6.28 3.94 10.63
CA ALA A 214 5.64 3.08 11.62
C ALA A 214 5.64 1.60 11.19
N GLY A 215 5.37 1.33 9.91
CA GLY A 215 5.32 -0.03 9.35
C GLY A 215 6.66 -0.56 8.83
N HIS A 216 7.60 0.32 8.45
CA HIS A 216 8.83 -0.06 7.75
C HIS A 216 10.11 0.42 8.45
N GLY A 217 10.01 1.25 9.49
CA GLY A 217 11.19 1.77 10.17
C GLY A 217 11.98 0.72 10.97
N PRO A 218 13.31 0.89 11.06
CA PRO A 218 14.13 1.96 10.49
C PRO A 218 14.36 1.82 8.98
N ALA A 219 14.17 2.92 8.24
CA ALA A 219 14.36 2.95 6.79
C ALA A 219 15.00 4.27 6.35
N THR A 220 15.59 4.28 5.17
CA THR A 220 16.26 5.47 4.62
C THR A 220 15.27 6.40 3.90
N VAL A 221 15.70 7.63 3.64
CA VAL A 221 14.95 8.57 2.76
C VAL A 221 14.81 7.99 1.35
N ALA A 222 15.78 7.21 0.89
CA ALA A 222 15.75 6.58 -0.42
C ALA A 222 14.66 5.49 -0.47
N ASP A 223 14.54 4.68 0.60
CA ASP A 223 13.48 3.68 0.72
C ASP A 223 12.10 4.34 0.71
N LEU A 224 11.91 5.38 1.54
CA LEU A 224 10.68 6.16 1.60
C LEU A 224 10.31 6.77 0.23
N ALA A 225 11.26 7.31 -0.51
CA ALA A 225 11.00 7.89 -1.82
C ALA A 225 10.67 6.82 -2.87
N TRP A 226 11.39 5.71 -2.84
CA TRP A 226 11.24 4.61 -3.79
C TRP A 226 9.89 3.89 -3.65
N TRP A 227 9.46 3.60 -2.41
CA TRP A 227 8.31 2.78 -2.12
C TRP A 227 7.01 3.30 -2.77
N PRO A 228 6.62 4.60 -2.63
CA PRO A 228 5.45 5.17 -3.28
C PRO A 228 5.75 5.88 -4.60
N ARG A 229 7.01 5.90 -5.05
CA ARG A 229 7.49 6.76 -6.14
C ARG A 229 7.36 8.26 -5.86
N LEU A 230 7.56 8.70 -4.64
CA LEU A 230 7.73 10.12 -4.33
C LEU A 230 9.07 10.64 -4.87
N THR A 231 9.17 11.95 -5.01
CA THR A 231 10.47 12.58 -5.23
C THR A 231 11.29 12.58 -3.92
N LEU A 232 12.61 12.57 -4.02
CA LEU A 232 13.45 12.75 -2.84
C LEU A 232 13.18 14.08 -2.12
N ALA A 233 12.78 15.12 -2.87
CA ALA A 233 12.38 16.41 -2.30
C ALA A 233 11.11 16.29 -1.46
N ASP A 234 10.05 15.61 -1.97
CA ASP A 234 8.82 15.36 -1.23
C ASP A 234 9.08 14.47 0.01
N ALA A 235 9.91 13.43 -0.13
CA ALA A 235 10.27 12.57 1.00
C ALA A 235 10.97 13.36 2.12
N ARG A 236 11.93 14.22 1.79
CA ARG A 236 12.61 15.09 2.76
C ARG A 236 11.65 16.12 3.36
N ARG A 237 10.79 16.73 2.54
CA ARG A 237 9.77 17.69 3.00
C ARG A 237 8.83 17.03 4.01
N GLY A 238 8.37 15.82 3.73
CA GLY A 238 7.52 15.05 4.64
C GLY A 238 8.22 14.69 5.95
N ILE A 239 9.51 14.29 5.91
CA ILE A 239 10.30 14.04 7.12
C ILE A 239 10.44 15.32 7.95
N THR A 240 10.70 16.47 7.32
CA THR A 240 10.75 17.74 8.02
C THR A 240 9.42 18.11 8.67
N ALA A 241 8.31 17.93 7.95
CA ALA A 241 6.97 18.21 8.47
C ALA A 241 6.55 17.23 9.57
N ALA A 242 7.13 16.04 9.63
CA ALA A 242 6.87 15.01 10.64
C ALA A 242 7.93 14.95 11.75
N SER A 243 8.83 15.92 11.85
CA SER A 243 10.03 15.86 12.70
C SER A 243 9.78 15.48 14.16
N ASP A 244 8.67 15.95 14.74
CA ASP A 244 8.33 15.68 16.14
C ASP A 244 7.93 14.22 16.41
N ALA A 245 7.47 13.52 15.36
CA ALA A 245 7.05 12.10 15.43
C ALA A 245 8.17 11.13 15.03
N LEU A 246 9.29 11.62 14.55
CA LEU A 246 10.38 10.82 13.99
C LEU A 246 11.66 10.95 14.80
N CYS A 247 12.46 9.92 14.79
CA CYS A 247 13.85 9.95 15.28
C CYS A 247 14.78 9.32 14.23
N GLU A 248 16.02 9.82 14.23
CA GLU A 248 17.08 9.35 13.37
C GLU A 248 17.96 8.35 14.11
N VAL A 249 18.35 7.30 13.42
CA VAL A 249 19.34 6.32 13.87
C VAL A 249 20.36 6.08 12.78
N THR A 250 21.61 5.83 13.14
CA THR A 250 22.69 5.54 12.20
C THR A 250 23.01 4.05 12.20
N VAL A 251 23.06 3.44 11.00
CA VAL A 251 23.47 2.05 10.78
C VAL A 251 24.59 2.07 9.75
N ASP A 252 25.76 1.56 10.10
CA ASP A 252 26.95 1.51 9.22
C ASP A 252 27.22 2.85 8.49
N GLY A 253 27.10 3.96 9.23
CA GLY A 253 27.33 5.31 8.70
C GLY A 253 26.18 5.89 7.85
N THR A 254 25.07 5.14 7.66
CA THR A 254 23.91 5.58 6.91
C THR A 254 22.76 5.97 7.85
N ASN A 255 22.12 7.10 7.56
CA ASN A 255 20.99 7.60 8.36
C ASN A 255 19.69 6.91 7.97
N HIS A 256 19.02 6.40 8.98
CA HIS A 256 17.69 5.79 8.91
C HIS A 256 16.72 6.52 9.81
N TRP A 257 15.45 6.46 9.47
CA TRP A 257 14.36 7.09 10.20
C TRP A 257 13.37 6.06 10.72
N MET A 258 12.81 6.30 11.89
CA MET A 258 11.74 5.52 12.48
C MET A 258 10.86 6.43 13.35
N THR A 259 9.68 5.96 13.73
CA THR A 259 8.84 6.74 14.65
C THR A 259 9.41 6.75 16.06
N THR A 260 9.23 7.86 16.78
CA THR A 260 9.62 7.96 18.19
C THR A 260 8.89 6.93 19.06
N ALA A 261 7.63 6.61 18.73
CA ALA A 261 6.86 5.55 19.39
C ALA A 261 7.52 4.17 19.28
N SER A 262 8.14 3.86 18.14
CA SER A 262 8.83 2.58 17.92
C SER A 262 10.13 2.43 18.72
N THR A 263 10.68 3.52 19.29
CA THR A 263 11.87 3.43 20.16
C THR A 263 11.56 2.83 21.52
N ALA A 264 10.32 2.97 21.99
CA ALA A 264 9.89 2.47 23.30
C ALA A 264 9.73 0.94 23.34
N SER A 265 9.64 0.29 22.19
CA SER A 265 9.57 -1.18 22.12
C SER A 265 10.94 -1.79 22.46
N THR A 266 11.08 -2.25 23.69
CA THR A 266 12.27 -2.98 24.17
C THR A 266 12.17 -4.48 23.93
N ALA A 267 11.10 -4.96 23.29
CA ALA A 267 10.93 -6.37 23.02
C ALA A 267 12.12 -6.88 22.18
N SER A 268 12.91 -7.74 22.79
CA SER A 268 13.92 -8.51 22.07
C SER A 268 13.16 -9.49 21.20
N PRO A 269 13.34 -9.48 19.89
CA PRO A 269 12.69 -10.46 19.04
C PRO A 269 13.15 -11.86 19.51
N LEU A 270 12.21 -12.77 19.59
CA LEU A 270 12.56 -14.17 19.77
C LEU A 270 13.42 -14.61 18.57
N PRO A 271 14.36 -15.54 18.76
CA PRO A 271 15.18 -16.03 17.67
C PRO A 271 14.31 -16.50 16.52
N PRO A 272 14.72 -16.28 15.28
CA PRO A 272 13.88 -16.48 14.11
C PRO A 272 13.41 -17.93 14.03
N LYS A 273 12.12 -18.12 14.20
CA LYS A 273 11.47 -19.25 13.56
C LYS A 273 11.61 -19.02 12.05
N VAL A 274 11.78 -20.11 11.31
CA VAL A 274 11.70 -20.02 9.85
C VAL A 274 10.35 -19.40 9.48
N LEU A 275 10.37 -18.23 8.81
CA LEU A 275 9.20 -17.57 8.32
C LEU A 275 9.09 -17.81 6.81
N THR A 276 7.99 -18.39 6.36
CA THR A 276 7.68 -18.54 4.94
C THR A 276 6.88 -17.32 4.48
N LEU A 277 7.58 -16.30 4.00
CA LEU A 277 6.97 -15.10 3.47
C LEU A 277 6.35 -15.39 2.09
N PRO A 278 5.22 -14.76 1.73
CA PRO A 278 4.68 -14.85 0.38
C PRO A 278 5.59 -14.15 -0.63
N GLY A 279 5.42 -14.44 -1.91
CA GLY A 279 6.00 -13.60 -2.95
C GLY A 279 5.47 -12.17 -2.85
N PHE A 280 6.33 -11.18 -3.10
CA PHE A 280 5.99 -9.77 -2.98
C PHE A 280 5.65 -9.28 -1.56
N ASP A 281 6.26 -9.87 -0.53
CA ASP A 281 6.06 -9.45 0.85
C ASP A 281 6.75 -8.11 1.17
N GLU A 282 6.10 -7.28 2.00
CA GLU A 282 6.58 -5.94 2.38
C GLU A 282 7.91 -5.98 3.15
N TYR A 283 8.30 -7.11 3.76
CA TYR A 283 9.60 -7.27 4.39
C TYR A 283 10.77 -7.11 3.40
N LEU A 284 10.52 -7.40 2.11
CA LEU A 284 11.48 -7.15 1.03
C LEU A 284 11.07 -5.96 0.16
N LEU A 285 9.77 -5.82 -0.14
CA LEU A 285 9.29 -4.78 -1.05
C LEU A 285 9.12 -3.41 -0.39
N GLY A 286 9.21 -3.32 0.90
CA GLY A 286 9.17 -2.05 1.63
C GLY A 286 10.42 -1.19 1.44
N TYR A 287 11.49 -1.75 0.84
CA TYR A 287 12.80 -1.12 0.78
C TYR A 287 13.41 -1.15 -0.63
N SER A 288 14.12 -0.07 -0.99
CA SER A 288 14.91 0.01 -2.21
C SER A 288 16.20 -0.81 -2.09
N ASP A 289 16.83 -0.77 -0.92
CA ASP A 289 17.99 -1.58 -0.57
C ASP A 289 17.59 -2.78 0.27
N ARG A 290 17.83 -3.97 -0.25
CA ARG A 290 17.51 -5.26 0.37
C ARG A 290 18.75 -5.98 0.90
N SER A 291 19.90 -5.33 0.92
CA SER A 291 21.18 -5.93 1.36
C SER A 291 21.17 -6.35 2.83
N ALA A 292 20.38 -5.68 3.66
CA ALA A 292 20.27 -6.02 5.07
C ALA A 292 19.61 -7.41 5.32
N PRO A 293 18.44 -7.75 4.73
CA PRO A 293 17.80 -9.04 4.94
C PRO A 293 18.24 -10.14 3.96
N VAL A 294 18.94 -9.81 2.86
CA VAL A 294 19.27 -10.77 1.79
C VAL A 294 20.77 -10.83 1.57
N ALA A 295 21.37 -12.00 1.71
CA ALA A 295 22.78 -12.18 1.40
C ALA A 295 23.02 -12.05 -0.12
N PRO A 296 24.18 -11.49 -0.55
CA PRO A 296 24.44 -11.15 -1.95
C PRO A 296 24.22 -12.29 -2.95
N GLU A 297 24.52 -13.52 -2.57
CA GLU A 297 24.36 -14.71 -3.40
C GLU A 297 22.89 -15.06 -3.72
N TYR A 298 21.93 -14.43 -3.03
CA TYR A 298 20.50 -14.62 -3.22
C TYR A 298 19.81 -13.45 -3.91
N PHE A 299 20.52 -12.35 -4.20
CA PHE A 299 19.90 -11.15 -4.79
C PHE A 299 19.15 -11.44 -6.08
N GLU A 300 19.73 -12.22 -6.98
CA GLU A 300 19.10 -12.58 -8.26
C GLU A 300 17.86 -13.48 -8.10
N ARG A 301 17.67 -14.08 -6.93
CA ARG A 301 16.53 -14.94 -6.61
C ARG A 301 15.40 -14.18 -5.90
N THR A 302 15.66 -13.01 -5.43
CA THR A 302 14.66 -12.11 -4.86
C THR A 302 14.14 -11.19 -5.95
N VAL A 303 12.88 -10.87 -5.93
CA VAL A 303 12.09 -10.08 -6.88
C VAL A 303 12.92 -9.23 -7.86
N PRO A 304 12.69 -9.35 -9.17
CA PRO A 304 13.37 -8.55 -10.20
C PRO A 304 13.15 -7.05 -10.06
#